data_df1ef394d313adefadc2735a0e3b6ad6
#
_entry.id   df1ef394d313adefadc2735a0e3b6ad6
#
_cell.length_a   1.000
_cell.length_b   1.000
_cell.length_c   1.000
_cell.angle_alpha   90.00
_cell.angle_beta   90.00
_cell.angle_gamma   90.00
#
_symmetry.space_group_name_H-M   'P 1'
#
loop_
_entity.id
_entity.type
_entity.pdbx_description
1 polymer ?
#
loop_
_entity_poly.entity_id
_entity_poly.type
_entity_poly.pdbx_seq_one_letter_code
_entity_poly.pdbx_strand_id
1 'polypeptide(L)'
;MITEEIRYPFEKAFEGCNVSRGKLLRIDDNGKKHATHEKLPLDVMAHLTNQIVQGVSPVRDGKCKWGSIDIDQAISAADFCSKLWVYDQSLFPFKSLSGRWHVYKFFDDWTDVNNVKKIMKKIEKDLSDKGYEVDKGHTLPTGYSGKSSGSWMFLPYARDNVCYSPKGNALKLSQFIYRFKHREHPLIAGAVGLQEYDGRHKALFNAALYLKYNSFGTTLAELNENLGKPVSQKDLDNSEGVDEYTEEHLNDNLNNYLGELANDDIPFEKTKKEEDKPKRKKGITSYNFKEFIERNYPPIYYYLYPLVSNECLILGWSLPGVGKTLFVFDLMFHVSQGKDFLHWKHSCPENPPSVLYIEFEMASGQLQSRALEIAEREDFKINPDNFRVATLGDQEHGRYQSLTTPEGREDIAYTAHEMFEKTGNKPIIIIDNIRFAMGDFDEKEGSQWLGLVMWCAQMRSRGYSICYLHHAVNTGNKFSGSGYGNSNVNVEFQLRAAADDEMHPDYDIDNYTQFVFQFKKMRENVVGAMTPFLVVTCKKTHKWFKLPLLSKTERQIKDLIDDGMSVKDIVAHGKAKELDGFSKANVHKVKNKLGVKNDKTDKDRSSKETPY
;
A
#
# COMPACT_ATOMS: atom_id res chain seq x y z
N MET A 1 2.03 -26.38 -19.59
CA MET A 1 2.02 -26.88 -18.20
C MET A 1 1.48 -25.76 -17.33
N ILE A 2 0.55 -26.02 -16.40
CA ILE A 2 0.03 -24.99 -15.46
C ILE A 2 1.06 -24.84 -14.34
N THR A 3 1.71 -23.69 -14.28
CA THR A 3 2.69 -23.35 -13.22
C THR A 3 1.98 -22.70 -12.03
N GLU A 4 2.65 -22.60 -10.88
CA GLU A 4 2.15 -21.89 -9.70
C GLU A 4 1.90 -20.41 -10.01
N GLU A 5 2.71 -19.78 -10.87
CA GLU A 5 2.57 -18.39 -11.32
C GLU A 5 1.27 -18.13 -12.09
N ILE A 6 0.68 -19.18 -12.65
CA ILE A 6 -0.62 -19.15 -13.33
C ILE A 6 -1.73 -19.58 -12.38
N ARG A 7 -1.51 -20.68 -11.64
CA ARG A 7 -2.50 -21.27 -10.74
C ARG A 7 -2.92 -20.31 -9.62
N TYR A 8 -1.94 -19.78 -8.89
CA TYR A 8 -2.21 -18.94 -7.73
C TYR A 8 -2.98 -17.64 -8.06
N PRO A 9 -2.60 -16.85 -9.07
CA PRO A 9 -3.40 -15.68 -9.46
C PRO A 9 -4.81 -16.05 -9.96
N PHE A 10 -4.99 -17.20 -10.63
CA PHE A 10 -6.31 -17.66 -11.01
C PHE A 10 -7.19 -17.99 -9.80
N GLU A 11 -6.63 -18.70 -8.81
CA GLU A 11 -7.31 -18.95 -7.52
C GLU A 11 -7.69 -17.63 -6.84
N LYS A 12 -6.80 -16.63 -6.86
CA LYS A 12 -7.05 -15.30 -6.29
C LYS A 12 -8.14 -14.54 -7.03
N ALA A 13 -8.17 -14.60 -8.36
CA ALA A 13 -9.19 -13.94 -9.16
C ALA A 13 -10.59 -14.49 -8.85
N PHE A 14 -10.73 -15.81 -8.70
CA PHE A 14 -12.00 -16.47 -8.49
C PHE A 14 -12.20 -16.98 -7.06
N GLU A 15 -11.55 -16.34 -6.09
CA GLU A 15 -11.78 -16.65 -4.67
C GLU A 15 -13.26 -16.48 -4.30
N GLY A 16 -13.82 -17.51 -3.68
CA GLY A 16 -15.23 -17.54 -3.30
C GLY A 16 -15.48 -18.60 -2.22
N CYS A 17 -16.61 -19.31 -2.32
CA CYS A 17 -16.97 -20.38 -1.39
C CYS A 17 -15.87 -21.46 -1.34
N ASN A 18 -15.35 -21.73 -0.15
CA ASN A 18 -14.27 -22.68 0.07
C ASN A 18 -14.70 -24.04 0.64
N VAL A 19 -16.02 -24.22 0.84
CA VAL A 19 -16.59 -25.45 1.42
C VAL A 19 -17.45 -26.24 0.44
N SER A 20 -17.77 -25.64 -0.70
CA SER A 20 -18.61 -26.29 -1.71
C SER A 20 -18.33 -25.74 -3.11
N ARG A 21 -18.54 -26.59 -4.11
CA ARG A 21 -18.39 -26.29 -5.53
C ARG A 21 -19.51 -26.87 -6.37
N GLY A 22 -19.79 -26.26 -7.51
CA GLY A 22 -20.54 -26.88 -8.60
C GLY A 22 -19.64 -27.77 -9.45
N LYS A 23 -20.16 -28.85 -9.99
CA LYS A 23 -19.46 -29.77 -10.91
C LYS A 23 -20.34 -30.06 -12.10
N LEU A 24 -19.80 -29.83 -13.30
CA LEU A 24 -20.46 -30.20 -14.55
C LEU A 24 -20.36 -31.71 -14.74
N LEU A 25 -21.53 -32.38 -14.94
CA LEU A 25 -21.59 -33.80 -15.22
C LEU A 25 -21.56 -34.04 -16.73
N ARG A 26 -22.43 -33.33 -17.47
CA ARG A 26 -22.53 -33.41 -18.93
C ARG A 26 -23.24 -32.18 -19.49
N ILE A 27 -23.07 -31.99 -20.79
CA ILE A 27 -23.92 -31.10 -21.60
C ILE A 27 -24.67 -32.04 -22.56
N ASP A 28 -25.98 -31.92 -22.64
CA ASP A 28 -26.78 -32.73 -23.55
C ASP A 28 -26.80 -32.16 -24.98
N ASP A 29 -27.40 -32.89 -25.89
CA ASP A 29 -27.44 -32.54 -27.32
C ASP A 29 -28.15 -31.20 -27.60
N ASN A 30 -28.99 -30.73 -26.67
CA ASN A 30 -29.65 -29.43 -26.72
C ASN A 30 -28.86 -28.32 -26.04
N GLY A 31 -27.62 -28.58 -25.62
CA GLY A 31 -26.75 -27.61 -24.94
C GLY A 31 -27.08 -27.38 -23.47
N LYS A 32 -28.04 -28.16 -22.88
CA LYS A 32 -28.39 -28.02 -21.46
C LYS A 32 -27.32 -28.64 -20.57
N LYS A 33 -26.90 -27.89 -19.58
CA LYS A 33 -25.88 -28.28 -18.61
C LYS A 33 -26.50 -29.07 -17.48
N HIS A 34 -26.03 -30.27 -17.26
CA HIS A 34 -26.38 -31.10 -16.09
C HIS A 34 -25.23 -31.00 -15.08
N ALA A 35 -25.50 -30.49 -13.89
CA ALA A 35 -24.50 -30.25 -12.88
C ALA A 35 -24.94 -30.75 -11.51
N THR A 36 -24.00 -31.01 -10.65
CA THR A 36 -24.24 -31.36 -9.24
C THR A 36 -23.49 -30.38 -8.33
N HIS A 37 -23.89 -30.35 -7.08
CA HIS A 37 -23.25 -29.57 -6.04
C HIS A 37 -22.51 -30.50 -5.08
N GLU A 38 -21.23 -30.29 -4.90
CA GLU A 38 -20.36 -31.09 -4.03
C GLU A 38 -19.95 -30.27 -2.81
N LYS A 39 -19.95 -30.89 -1.62
CA LYS A 39 -19.39 -30.29 -0.38
C LYS A 39 -17.87 -30.48 -0.34
N LEU A 40 -17.19 -29.95 -1.34
CA LEU A 40 -15.75 -30.00 -1.50
C LEU A 40 -15.22 -28.62 -1.93
N PRO A 41 -14.01 -28.22 -1.55
CA PRO A 41 -13.40 -26.99 -2.04
C PRO A 41 -13.13 -27.08 -3.55
N LEU A 42 -12.91 -25.92 -4.17
CA LEU A 42 -12.50 -25.83 -5.56
C LEU A 42 -11.15 -26.54 -5.76
N ASP A 43 -11.06 -27.39 -6.79
CA ASP A 43 -9.81 -27.99 -7.26
C ASP A 43 -9.40 -27.31 -8.55
N VAL A 44 -8.59 -26.25 -8.41
CA VAL A 44 -8.20 -25.40 -9.53
C VAL A 44 -7.36 -26.17 -10.54
N MET A 45 -6.49 -27.08 -10.12
CA MET A 45 -5.67 -27.85 -11.05
C MET A 45 -6.52 -28.80 -11.89
N ALA A 46 -7.45 -29.54 -11.28
CA ALA A 46 -8.38 -30.40 -12.02
C ALA A 46 -9.27 -29.58 -12.96
N HIS A 47 -9.64 -28.35 -12.58
CA HIS A 47 -10.40 -27.44 -13.44
C HIS A 47 -9.60 -26.96 -14.65
N LEU A 48 -8.42 -26.38 -14.44
CA LEU A 48 -7.57 -25.81 -15.50
C LEU A 48 -6.96 -26.87 -16.45
N THR A 49 -6.87 -28.12 -15.99
CA THR A 49 -6.45 -29.27 -16.83
C THR A 49 -7.61 -29.97 -17.51
N ASN A 50 -8.82 -29.41 -17.45
CA ASN A 50 -10.06 -29.98 -18.02
C ASN A 50 -10.46 -31.37 -17.49
N GLN A 51 -9.93 -31.80 -16.35
CA GLN A 51 -10.33 -33.05 -15.72
C GLN A 51 -11.74 -32.93 -15.12
N ILE A 52 -12.05 -31.78 -14.52
CA ILE A 52 -13.36 -31.50 -13.91
C ILE A 52 -13.71 -30.03 -14.20
N VAL A 53 -14.82 -29.78 -14.90
CA VAL A 53 -15.37 -28.43 -15.04
C VAL A 53 -16.11 -28.06 -13.75
N GLN A 54 -15.64 -27.04 -13.07
CA GLN A 54 -16.14 -26.64 -11.77
C GLN A 54 -16.72 -25.23 -11.78
N GLY A 55 -17.57 -24.94 -10.81
CA GLY A 55 -18.10 -23.63 -10.55
C GLY A 55 -18.03 -23.29 -9.06
N VAL A 56 -18.02 -22.01 -8.75
CA VAL A 56 -17.93 -21.51 -7.38
C VAL A 56 -18.91 -20.36 -7.17
N SER A 57 -19.41 -20.22 -5.96
CA SER A 57 -20.12 -19.02 -5.54
C SER A 57 -19.11 -17.93 -5.16
N PRO A 58 -19.33 -16.66 -5.54
CA PRO A 58 -18.44 -15.58 -5.12
C PRO A 58 -18.44 -15.33 -3.61
N VAL A 59 -19.44 -15.86 -2.88
CA VAL A 59 -19.68 -15.51 -1.48
C VAL A 59 -18.91 -16.41 -0.52
N ARG A 60 -18.12 -15.79 0.35
CA ARG A 60 -17.49 -16.40 1.53
C ARG A 60 -17.69 -15.47 2.72
N ASP A 61 -18.27 -15.97 3.80
CA ASP A 61 -18.49 -15.24 5.06
C ASP A 61 -19.17 -13.87 4.87
N GLY A 62 -20.15 -13.80 3.95
CA GLY A 62 -20.88 -12.57 3.64
C GLY A 62 -20.13 -11.56 2.80
N LYS A 63 -18.97 -11.90 2.24
CA LYS A 63 -18.14 -11.05 1.40
C LYS A 63 -17.85 -11.70 0.05
N CYS A 64 -17.45 -10.90 -0.94
CA CYS A 64 -17.10 -11.33 -2.30
C CYS A 64 -15.84 -10.63 -2.78
N LYS A 65 -15.08 -11.31 -3.65
CA LYS A 65 -13.97 -10.72 -4.42
C LYS A 65 -14.30 -10.51 -5.89
N TRP A 66 -15.44 -10.98 -6.34
CA TRP A 66 -15.92 -10.79 -7.70
C TRP A 66 -17.44 -10.87 -7.77
N GLY A 67 -17.97 -10.30 -8.85
CA GLY A 67 -19.36 -10.46 -9.26
C GLY A 67 -19.44 -10.74 -10.75
N SER A 68 -20.58 -11.23 -11.22
CA SER A 68 -20.78 -11.51 -12.64
C SER A 68 -22.21 -11.25 -13.10
N ILE A 69 -22.34 -10.96 -14.39
CA ILE A 69 -23.60 -10.74 -15.10
C ILE A 69 -23.64 -11.71 -16.26
N ASP A 70 -24.78 -12.37 -16.48
CA ASP A 70 -25.03 -13.23 -17.63
C ASP A 70 -25.79 -12.45 -18.72
N ILE A 71 -25.24 -12.47 -19.95
CA ILE A 71 -25.83 -11.81 -21.12
C ILE A 71 -26.18 -12.88 -22.13
N ASP A 72 -27.48 -13.05 -22.36
CA ASP A 72 -28.06 -14.12 -23.15
C ASP A 72 -28.08 -13.85 -24.67
N GLN A 73 -27.55 -12.72 -25.09
CA GLN A 73 -27.55 -12.29 -26.48
C GLN A 73 -26.36 -12.83 -27.27
N ALA A 74 -26.61 -13.26 -28.50
CA ALA A 74 -25.56 -13.64 -29.45
C ALA A 74 -24.96 -12.39 -30.11
N ILE A 75 -23.85 -11.90 -29.58
CA ILE A 75 -23.14 -10.71 -30.07
C ILE A 75 -21.74 -11.10 -30.53
N SER A 76 -21.24 -10.46 -31.60
CA SER A 76 -19.86 -10.66 -32.04
C SER A 76 -18.87 -10.25 -30.91
N ALA A 77 -17.74 -10.95 -30.85
CA ALA A 77 -16.77 -10.66 -29.79
C ALA A 77 -16.17 -9.25 -29.94
N ALA A 78 -15.87 -8.83 -31.16
CA ALA A 78 -15.28 -7.51 -31.42
C ALA A 78 -16.24 -6.38 -31.01
N ASP A 79 -17.51 -6.46 -31.41
CA ASP A 79 -18.51 -5.44 -31.05
C ASP A 79 -18.80 -5.38 -29.57
N PHE A 80 -19.04 -6.54 -28.95
CA PHE A 80 -19.35 -6.60 -27.52
C PHE A 80 -18.20 -6.12 -26.64
N CYS A 81 -16.99 -6.62 -26.87
CA CYS A 81 -15.85 -6.33 -26.00
C CYS A 81 -15.37 -4.88 -26.14
N SER A 82 -15.40 -4.30 -27.35
CA SER A 82 -15.04 -2.88 -27.53
C SER A 82 -16.03 -1.93 -26.86
N LYS A 83 -17.33 -2.17 -27.03
CA LYS A 83 -18.37 -1.37 -26.37
C LYS A 83 -18.34 -1.52 -24.84
N LEU A 84 -18.09 -2.73 -24.32
CA LEU A 84 -17.95 -2.99 -22.90
C LEU A 84 -16.72 -2.28 -22.32
N TRP A 85 -15.60 -2.27 -23.05
CA TRP A 85 -14.39 -1.56 -22.64
C TRP A 85 -14.60 -0.05 -22.55
N VAL A 86 -15.28 0.54 -23.51
CA VAL A 86 -15.62 1.98 -23.49
C VAL A 86 -16.57 2.31 -22.35
N TYR A 87 -17.45 1.39 -21.99
CA TYR A 87 -18.38 1.58 -20.87
C TYR A 87 -17.69 1.52 -19.51
N ASP A 88 -16.90 0.47 -19.23
CA ASP A 88 -16.13 0.29 -17.98
C ASP A 88 -14.93 -0.65 -18.21
N GLN A 89 -13.73 -0.08 -18.22
CA GLN A 89 -12.47 -0.79 -18.47
C GLN A 89 -12.13 -1.87 -17.45
N SER A 90 -12.75 -1.80 -16.26
CA SER A 90 -12.57 -2.78 -15.17
C SER A 90 -13.38 -4.07 -15.37
N LEU A 91 -14.19 -4.15 -16.43
CA LEU A 91 -15.01 -5.32 -16.74
C LEU A 91 -14.27 -6.32 -17.62
N PHE A 92 -14.49 -7.59 -17.33
CA PHE A 92 -13.85 -8.70 -18.02
C PHE A 92 -14.90 -9.56 -18.73
N PRO A 93 -14.99 -9.52 -20.07
CA PRO A 93 -15.90 -10.36 -20.83
C PRO A 93 -15.33 -11.77 -21.02
N PHE A 94 -16.14 -12.77 -20.75
CA PHE A 94 -15.84 -14.19 -20.98
C PHE A 94 -16.94 -14.83 -21.82
N LYS A 95 -16.58 -15.76 -22.69
CA LYS A 95 -17.57 -16.67 -23.26
C LYS A 95 -18.03 -17.66 -22.22
N SER A 96 -19.32 -17.91 -22.16
CA SER A 96 -19.87 -19.00 -21.35
C SER A 96 -19.74 -20.34 -22.07
N LEU A 97 -19.96 -21.45 -21.36
CA LEU A 97 -19.97 -22.80 -21.95
C LEU A 97 -21.05 -22.99 -23.04
N SER A 98 -22.04 -22.10 -23.09
CA SER A 98 -23.10 -22.08 -24.13
C SER A 98 -22.82 -21.08 -25.26
N GLY A 99 -21.64 -20.46 -25.28
CA GLY A 99 -21.24 -19.48 -26.31
C GLY A 99 -21.81 -18.08 -26.10
N ARG A 100 -22.55 -17.83 -25.02
CA ARG A 100 -23.05 -16.51 -24.59
C ARG A 100 -21.99 -15.75 -23.79
N TRP A 101 -22.32 -14.62 -23.15
CA TRP A 101 -21.36 -13.81 -22.46
C TRP A 101 -21.58 -13.78 -20.96
N HIS A 102 -20.48 -13.93 -20.18
CA HIS A 102 -20.40 -13.57 -18.78
C HIS A 102 -19.51 -12.36 -18.62
N VAL A 103 -19.97 -11.34 -17.91
CA VAL A 103 -19.20 -10.13 -17.59
C VAL A 103 -18.83 -10.17 -16.13
N TYR A 104 -17.54 -10.22 -15.85
CA TYR A 104 -17.01 -10.22 -14.48
C TYR A 104 -16.49 -8.86 -14.09
N LYS A 105 -16.67 -8.52 -12.80
CA LYS A 105 -15.96 -7.44 -12.12
C LYS A 105 -15.21 -8.02 -10.93
N PHE A 106 -13.93 -7.70 -10.83
CA PHE A 106 -13.07 -8.14 -9.73
C PHE A 106 -12.86 -6.98 -8.74
N PHE A 107 -12.72 -7.33 -7.46
CA PHE A 107 -12.47 -6.43 -6.35
C PHE A 107 -11.16 -6.82 -5.68
N ASP A 108 -10.36 -5.85 -5.25
CA ASP A 108 -9.05 -6.10 -4.66
C ASP A 108 -9.19 -6.79 -3.30
N ASP A 109 -10.16 -6.32 -2.50
CA ASP A 109 -10.43 -6.84 -1.17
C ASP A 109 -11.78 -7.55 -1.07
N TRP A 110 -11.93 -8.36 -0.02
CA TRP A 110 -13.18 -8.96 0.36
C TRP A 110 -14.23 -7.90 0.70
N THR A 111 -15.11 -7.64 -0.25
CA THR A 111 -16.14 -6.60 -0.19
C THR A 111 -17.46 -7.20 0.28
N ASP A 112 -18.23 -6.48 1.11
CA ASP A 112 -19.54 -6.90 1.58
C ASP A 112 -20.47 -7.31 0.42
N VAL A 113 -21.15 -8.44 0.57
CA VAL A 113 -22.00 -9.05 -0.47
C VAL A 113 -23.09 -8.10 -0.98
N ASN A 114 -23.67 -7.28 -0.11
CA ASN A 114 -24.74 -6.35 -0.51
C ASN A 114 -24.19 -5.19 -1.33
N ASN A 115 -22.97 -4.73 -1.01
CA ASN A 115 -22.28 -3.70 -1.80
C ASN A 115 -21.93 -4.23 -3.19
N VAL A 116 -21.35 -5.44 -3.28
CA VAL A 116 -21.08 -6.08 -4.58
C VAL A 116 -22.36 -6.27 -5.37
N LYS A 117 -23.42 -6.77 -4.74
CA LYS A 117 -24.73 -6.94 -5.37
C LYS A 117 -25.30 -5.62 -5.91
N LYS A 118 -25.18 -4.54 -5.15
CA LYS A 118 -25.62 -3.19 -5.57
C LYS A 118 -24.85 -2.70 -6.80
N ILE A 119 -23.54 -2.89 -6.80
CA ILE A 119 -22.67 -2.54 -7.95
C ILE A 119 -23.06 -3.35 -9.18
N MET A 120 -23.16 -4.68 -9.04
CA MET A 120 -23.49 -5.57 -10.16
C MET A 120 -24.89 -5.30 -10.71
N LYS A 121 -25.87 -5.00 -9.85
CA LYS A 121 -27.22 -4.60 -10.28
C LYS A 121 -27.27 -3.25 -11.00
N LYS A 122 -26.39 -2.31 -10.65
CA LYS A 122 -26.23 -1.07 -11.39
C LYS A 122 -25.70 -1.34 -12.79
N ILE A 123 -24.63 -2.13 -12.92
CA ILE A 123 -24.05 -2.50 -14.22
C ILE A 123 -25.07 -3.29 -15.06
N GLU A 124 -25.80 -4.25 -14.45
CA GLU A 124 -26.90 -5.00 -15.08
C GLU A 124 -27.93 -4.04 -15.70
N LYS A 125 -28.38 -3.07 -14.92
CA LYS A 125 -29.33 -2.04 -15.41
C LYS A 125 -28.77 -1.22 -16.54
N ASP A 126 -27.54 -0.70 -16.40
CA ASP A 126 -26.90 0.15 -17.39
C ASP A 126 -26.70 -0.61 -18.72
N LEU A 127 -26.33 -1.89 -18.66
CA LEU A 127 -26.21 -2.76 -19.85
C LEU A 127 -27.59 -3.05 -20.47
N SER A 128 -28.61 -3.31 -19.65
CA SER A 128 -29.99 -3.49 -20.13
C SER A 128 -30.54 -2.22 -20.80
N ASP A 129 -30.27 -1.04 -20.21
CA ASP A 129 -30.68 0.26 -20.78
C ASP A 129 -29.96 0.56 -22.11
N LYS A 130 -28.78 -0.03 -22.34
CA LYS A 130 -28.03 0.01 -23.62
C LYS A 130 -28.51 -1.06 -24.64
N GLY A 131 -29.54 -1.81 -24.34
CA GLY A 131 -30.15 -2.78 -25.24
C GLY A 131 -29.57 -4.20 -25.21
N TYR A 132 -28.74 -4.53 -24.21
CA TYR A 132 -28.27 -5.90 -24.01
C TYR A 132 -29.31 -6.78 -23.33
N GLU A 133 -29.48 -8.02 -23.78
CA GLU A 133 -30.35 -9.01 -23.15
C GLU A 133 -29.68 -9.61 -21.91
N VAL A 134 -29.87 -8.98 -20.77
CA VAL A 134 -29.27 -9.41 -19.49
C VAL A 134 -30.21 -10.39 -18.79
N ASP A 135 -29.68 -11.56 -18.39
CA ASP A 135 -30.40 -12.47 -17.52
C ASP A 135 -30.43 -11.97 -16.08
N LYS A 136 -31.54 -11.28 -15.72
CA LYS A 136 -31.72 -10.67 -14.39
C LYS A 136 -31.77 -11.67 -13.24
N GLY A 137 -31.95 -12.95 -13.52
CA GLY A 137 -31.95 -14.02 -12.53
C GLY A 137 -30.55 -14.53 -12.15
N HIS A 138 -29.56 -14.32 -13.01
CA HIS A 138 -28.21 -14.88 -12.88
C HIS A 138 -27.11 -13.86 -12.61
N THR A 139 -27.47 -12.64 -12.17
CA THR A 139 -26.47 -11.68 -11.67
C THR A 139 -25.95 -12.10 -10.30
N LEU A 140 -24.63 -12.34 -10.18
CA LEU A 140 -23.98 -12.73 -8.93
C LEU A 140 -23.29 -11.55 -8.25
N PRO A 141 -23.29 -11.50 -6.92
CA PRO A 141 -23.94 -12.45 -5.97
C PRO A 141 -25.47 -12.28 -5.93
N THR A 142 -26.22 -13.38 -5.87
CA THR A 142 -27.71 -13.34 -5.78
C THR A 142 -28.18 -12.94 -4.38
N GLY A 143 -27.42 -13.24 -3.36
CA GLY A 143 -27.68 -12.89 -1.97
C GLY A 143 -26.94 -13.81 -0.98
N TYR A 144 -27.02 -13.45 0.30
CA TYR A 144 -26.43 -14.21 1.39
C TYR A 144 -27.44 -14.28 2.54
N SER A 145 -27.79 -15.49 2.96
CA SER A 145 -28.78 -15.75 4.02
C SER A 145 -28.16 -16.18 5.37
N GLY A 146 -26.81 -16.03 5.51
CA GLY A 146 -26.08 -16.49 6.69
C GLY A 146 -25.82 -18.00 6.76
N LYS A 147 -26.54 -18.80 5.97
CA LYS A 147 -26.44 -20.28 5.93
C LYS A 147 -26.07 -20.83 4.54
N SER A 148 -26.13 -20.04 3.50
CA SER A 148 -25.92 -20.45 2.11
C SER A 148 -24.98 -19.46 1.41
N SER A 149 -24.04 -19.99 0.64
CA SER A 149 -23.14 -19.19 -0.22
C SER A 149 -23.85 -18.59 -1.46
N GLY A 150 -25.16 -18.78 -1.60
CA GLY A 150 -25.93 -18.31 -2.76
C GLY A 150 -25.67 -19.11 -4.03
N SER A 151 -26.07 -18.54 -5.17
CA SER A 151 -25.86 -19.15 -6.47
C SER A 151 -24.38 -19.17 -6.85
N TRP A 152 -24.02 -20.10 -7.73
CA TRP A 152 -22.66 -20.27 -8.22
C TRP A 152 -22.64 -20.26 -9.76
N MET A 153 -21.47 -20.02 -10.33
CA MET A 153 -21.23 -19.99 -11.77
C MET A 153 -20.05 -20.88 -12.13
N PHE A 154 -20.08 -21.51 -13.32
CA PHE A 154 -18.94 -22.25 -13.84
C PHE A 154 -17.78 -21.30 -14.09
N LEU A 155 -16.60 -21.68 -13.60
CA LEU A 155 -15.37 -20.92 -13.80
C LEU A 155 -14.92 -20.99 -15.25
N PRO A 156 -14.25 -19.94 -15.74
CA PRO A 156 -13.68 -19.92 -17.08
C PRO A 156 -12.40 -20.78 -17.20
N TYR A 157 -11.91 -20.92 -18.43
CA TYR A 157 -10.73 -21.69 -18.80
C TYR A 157 -10.84 -23.20 -18.61
N ALA A 158 -12.05 -23.70 -18.45
CA ALA A 158 -12.32 -25.10 -18.72
C ALA A 158 -13.04 -25.20 -20.07
N ARG A 159 -12.44 -25.79 -21.07
CA ARG A 159 -12.89 -25.80 -22.48
C ARG A 159 -12.73 -24.40 -23.13
N ASP A 160 -13.72 -23.96 -23.94
CA ASP A 160 -13.65 -22.75 -24.77
C ASP A 160 -14.21 -21.48 -24.09
N ASN A 161 -14.50 -21.55 -22.79
CA ASN A 161 -15.02 -20.43 -22.02
C ASN A 161 -13.89 -19.52 -21.50
N VAL A 162 -13.26 -18.78 -22.41
CA VAL A 162 -12.10 -17.93 -22.14
C VAL A 162 -12.45 -16.45 -22.04
N CYS A 163 -11.57 -15.66 -21.43
CA CYS A 163 -11.62 -14.21 -21.45
C CYS A 163 -11.33 -13.65 -22.83
N TYR A 164 -11.82 -12.46 -23.13
CA TYR A 164 -11.59 -11.77 -24.39
C TYR A 164 -10.94 -10.40 -24.16
N SER A 165 -10.07 -10.01 -25.10
CA SER A 165 -9.48 -8.67 -25.13
C SER A 165 -10.55 -7.61 -25.47
N PRO A 166 -10.26 -6.30 -25.30
CA PRO A 166 -11.14 -5.23 -25.73
C PRO A 166 -11.48 -5.27 -27.22
N LYS A 167 -10.62 -5.86 -28.05
CA LYS A 167 -10.81 -6.07 -29.48
C LYS A 167 -11.55 -7.36 -29.85
N GLY A 168 -12.01 -8.11 -28.88
CA GLY A 168 -12.73 -9.37 -29.11
C GLY A 168 -11.85 -10.57 -29.45
N ASN A 169 -10.55 -10.51 -29.16
CA ASN A 169 -9.65 -11.65 -29.32
C ASN A 169 -9.66 -12.54 -28.08
N ALA A 170 -9.76 -13.85 -28.25
CA ALA A 170 -9.71 -14.79 -27.15
C ALA A 170 -8.33 -14.78 -26.48
N LEU A 171 -8.29 -14.60 -25.16
CA LEU A 171 -7.07 -14.55 -24.36
C LEU A 171 -6.68 -15.95 -23.89
N LYS A 172 -5.39 -16.29 -24.03
CA LYS A 172 -4.80 -17.44 -23.34
C LYS A 172 -4.89 -17.22 -21.82
N LEU A 173 -4.81 -18.29 -21.03
CA LEU A 173 -4.86 -18.20 -19.57
C LEU A 173 -3.76 -17.28 -19.02
N SER A 174 -2.53 -17.37 -19.50
CA SER A 174 -1.42 -16.48 -19.12
C SER A 174 -1.74 -15.00 -19.40
N GLN A 175 -2.33 -14.70 -20.56
CA GLN A 175 -2.73 -13.35 -20.94
C GLN A 175 -3.86 -12.81 -20.05
N PHE A 176 -4.85 -13.66 -19.70
CA PHE A 176 -5.87 -13.28 -18.73
C PHE A 176 -5.25 -12.96 -17.36
N ILE A 177 -4.35 -13.81 -16.86
CA ILE A 177 -3.66 -13.59 -15.60
C ILE A 177 -2.88 -12.28 -15.63
N TYR A 178 -2.17 -12.02 -16.72
CA TYR A 178 -1.45 -10.76 -16.90
C TYR A 178 -2.40 -9.56 -16.89
N ARG A 179 -3.50 -9.59 -17.66
CA ARG A 179 -4.54 -8.55 -17.64
C ARG A 179 -5.17 -8.37 -16.27
N PHE A 180 -5.44 -9.45 -15.54
CA PHE A 180 -6.00 -9.41 -14.19
C PHE A 180 -5.04 -8.75 -13.19
N LYS A 181 -3.75 -9.07 -13.24
CA LYS A 181 -2.72 -8.45 -12.40
C LYS A 181 -2.60 -6.94 -12.63
N HIS A 182 -2.74 -6.50 -13.88
CA HIS A 182 -2.61 -5.10 -14.28
C HIS A 182 -3.95 -4.40 -14.53
N ARG A 183 -5.05 -4.89 -13.93
CA ARG A 183 -6.41 -4.34 -14.15
C ARG A 183 -6.58 -2.88 -13.72
N GLU A 184 -5.74 -2.40 -12.83
CA GLU A 184 -5.71 -1.00 -12.39
C GLU A 184 -4.99 -0.08 -13.41
N HIS A 185 -4.33 -0.67 -14.41
CA HIS A 185 -3.61 0.03 -15.47
C HIS A 185 -4.29 -0.20 -16.82
N PRO A 186 -5.29 0.60 -17.19
CA PRO A 186 -6.11 0.36 -18.39
C PRO A 186 -5.32 0.20 -19.67
N LEU A 187 -4.21 0.93 -19.86
CA LEU A 187 -3.37 0.82 -21.04
C LEU A 187 -2.73 -0.56 -21.17
N ILE A 188 -2.19 -1.10 -20.08
CA ILE A 188 -1.57 -2.43 -20.06
C ILE A 188 -2.66 -3.48 -20.24
N ALA A 189 -3.74 -3.38 -19.44
CA ALA A 189 -4.85 -4.32 -19.50
C ALA A 189 -5.56 -4.34 -20.87
N GLY A 190 -5.67 -3.19 -21.52
CA GLY A 190 -6.29 -3.03 -22.83
C GLY A 190 -5.42 -3.54 -23.98
N ALA A 191 -4.11 -3.48 -23.85
CA ALA A 191 -3.17 -3.93 -24.89
C ALA A 191 -3.03 -5.47 -24.95
N VAL A 192 -3.44 -6.20 -23.90
CA VAL A 192 -3.31 -7.66 -23.84
C VAL A 192 -4.18 -8.35 -24.89
N GLY A 193 -3.58 -9.25 -25.69
CA GLY A 193 -4.27 -10.05 -26.69
C GLY A 193 -4.60 -9.33 -27.99
N LEU A 194 -4.07 -8.12 -28.24
CA LEU A 194 -4.16 -7.47 -29.54
C LEU A 194 -3.40 -8.28 -30.60
N GLN A 195 -3.96 -8.33 -31.84
CA GLN A 195 -3.37 -9.01 -33.00
C GLN A 195 -2.80 -8.01 -34.00
N GLU A 196 -2.02 -8.50 -34.97
CA GLU A 196 -1.24 -7.67 -35.91
C GLU A 196 -2.07 -6.65 -36.72
N TYR A 197 -3.31 -6.99 -37.03
CA TYR A 197 -4.20 -6.18 -37.86
C TYR A 197 -5.06 -5.17 -37.07
N ASP A 198 -4.98 -5.18 -35.76
CA ASP A 198 -5.85 -4.38 -34.89
C ASP A 198 -5.27 -3.00 -34.51
N GLY A 199 -4.40 -2.40 -35.33
CA GLY A 199 -3.72 -1.14 -34.98
C GLY A 199 -2.75 -1.27 -33.82
N ARG A 200 -2.33 -2.50 -33.56
CA ARG A 200 -1.48 -2.92 -32.48
C ARG A 200 -0.24 -2.07 -32.26
N HIS A 201 0.43 -1.66 -33.32
CA HIS A 201 1.66 -0.88 -33.22
C HIS A 201 1.48 0.39 -32.40
N LYS A 202 0.37 1.10 -32.58
CA LYS A 202 0.11 2.33 -31.81
C LYS A 202 -0.24 2.03 -30.35
N ALA A 203 -1.08 1.03 -30.09
CA ALA A 203 -1.45 0.66 -28.72
C ALA A 203 -0.28 0.05 -27.94
N LEU A 204 0.53 -0.78 -28.59
CA LEU A 204 1.74 -1.36 -28.01
C LEU A 204 2.83 -0.33 -27.77
N PHE A 205 3.01 0.56 -28.74
CA PHE A 205 3.96 1.65 -28.64
C PHE A 205 3.57 2.58 -27.49
N ASN A 206 2.29 2.93 -27.36
CA ASN A 206 1.79 3.73 -26.26
C ASN A 206 1.92 3.01 -24.91
N ALA A 207 1.62 1.70 -24.83
CA ALA A 207 1.81 0.91 -23.61
C ALA A 207 3.30 0.83 -23.21
N ALA A 208 4.20 0.66 -24.18
CA ALA A 208 5.64 0.63 -23.96
C ALA A 208 6.19 2.01 -23.56
N LEU A 209 5.70 3.09 -24.16
CA LEU A 209 6.02 4.46 -23.75
C LEU A 209 5.53 4.72 -22.33
N TYR A 210 4.31 4.32 -22.01
CA TYR A 210 3.75 4.45 -20.68
C TYR A 210 4.60 3.71 -19.63
N LEU A 211 5.06 2.51 -19.93
CA LEU A 211 5.98 1.78 -19.08
C LEU A 211 7.34 2.46 -18.96
N LYS A 212 7.88 3.00 -20.06
CA LYS A 212 9.15 3.74 -20.06
C LYS A 212 9.10 4.98 -19.16
N TYR A 213 7.98 5.72 -19.17
CA TYR A 213 7.85 6.99 -18.45
C TYR A 213 7.25 6.87 -17.04
N ASN A 214 6.57 5.77 -16.71
CA ASN A 214 5.86 5.63 -15.42
C ASN A 214 6.32 4.48 -14.53
N SER A 215 7.33 3.68 -14.94
CA SER A 215 8.03 2.64 -14.13
C SER A 215 7.11 1.75 -13.28
N PHE A 216 6.06 1.17 -13.85
CA PHE A 216 5.09 0.34 -13.12
C PHE A 216 5.47 -1.15 -12.99
N GLY A 217 6.76 -1.47 -12.83
CA GLY A 217 7.17 -2.83 -12.51
C GLY A 217 6.93 -3.92 -13.58
N THR A 218 6.36 -3.55 -14.75
CA THR A 218 6.22 -4.47 -15.88
C THR A 218 7.38 -4.24 -16.83
N THR A 219 8.20 -5.25 -17.02
CA THR A 219 9.31 -5.16 -17.96
C THR A 219 8.82 -5.20 -19.41
N LEU A 220 9.57 -4.59 -20.35
CA LEU A 220 9.32 -4.71 -21.77
C LEU A 220 9.30 -6.18 -22.23
N ALA A 221 10.07 -7.04 -21.59
CA ALA A 221 10.10 -8.48 -21.87
C ALA A 221 8.78 -9.15 -21.51
N GLU A 222 8.23 -8.89 -20.32
CA GLU A 222 6.92 -9.42 -19.89
C GLU A 222 5.78 -8.88 -20.73
N LEU A 223 5.82 -7.59 -21.09
CA LEU A 223 4.85 -7.00 -22.01
C LEU A 223 4.91 -7.71 -23.36
N ASN A 224 6.10 -7.86 -23.94
CA ASN A 224 6.30 -8.50 -25.23
C ASN A 224 5.88 -9.98 -25.25
N GLU A 225 6.10 -10.72 -24.17
CA GLU A 225 5.66 -12.10 -24.03
C GLU A 225 4.13 -12.22 -24.09
N ASN A 226 3.40 -11.27 -23.50
CA ASN A 226 1.94 -11.28 -23.42
C ASN A 226 1.26 -10.62 -24.62
N LEU A 227 1.97 -9.86 -25.42
CA LEU A 227 1.42 -9.08 -26.55
C LEU A 227 1.66 -9.70 -27.94
N GLY A 228 2.33 -10.81 -28.03
CA GLY A 228 2.40 -11.64 -29.24
C GLY A 228 3.34 -11.18 -30.37
N LYS A 229 3.90 -9.96 -30.36
CA LYS A 229 5.01 -9.50 -31.21
C LYS A 229 5.83 -8.44 -30.47
N PRO A 230 7.15 -8.58 -30.42
CA PRO A 230 7.99 -7.71 -29.62
C PRO A 230 8.03 -6.27 -30.18
N VAL A 231 7.96 -5.29 -29.29
CA VAL A 231 8.40 -3.92 -29.52
C VAL A 231 9.92 -3.91 -29.30
N SER A 232 10.70 -3.35 -30.21
CA SER A 232 12.15 -3.31 -30.04
C SER A 232 12.55 -2.13 -29.15
N GLN A 233 13.59 -2.31 -28.33
CA GLN A 233 14.17 -1.24 -27.53
C GLN A 233 14.61 -0.06 -28.43
N LYS A 234 15.11 -0.37 -29.63
CA LYS A 234 15.51 0.63 -30.63
C LYS A 234 14.37 1.53 -31.11
N ASP A 235 13.15 0.99 -31.20
CA ASP A 235 11.98 1.78 -31.59
C ASP A 235 11.53 2.70 -30.45
N LEU A 236 11.72 2.26 -29.21
CA LEU A 236 11.48 3.08 -28.02
C LEU A 236 12.53 4.19 -27.86
N ASP A 237 13.80 3.89 -28.14
CA ASP A 237 14.90 4.84 -28.02
C ASP A 237 14.89 5.89 -29.12
N ASN A 238 14.39 5.54 -30.32
CA ASN A 238 14.23 6.47 -31.43
C ASN A 238 12.99 7.38 -31.34
N SER A 239 12.18 7.24 -30.30
CA SER A 239 11.02 8.12 -30.05
C SER A 239 11.43 9.43 -29.34
N GLU A 240 12.58 10.01 -29.68
CA GLU A 240 13.01 11.31 -29.18
C GLU A 240 12.03 12.40 -29.63
N GLY A 241 11.46 13.14 -28.67
CA GLY A 241 10.72 14.37 -28.93
C GLY A 241 9.27 14.40 -28.46
N VAL A 242 8.83 13.50 -27.59
CA VAL A 242 7.47 13.55 -27.02
C VAL A 242 7.56 13.89 -25.54
N ASP A 243 7.57 15.18 -25.26
CA ASP A 243 7.83 15.74 -23.94
C ASP A 243 6.72 15.53 -22.88
N GLU A 244 5.55 15.01 -23.23
CA GLU A 244 4.47 14.76 -22.26
C GLU A 244 3.52 13.64 -22.69
N TYR A 245 3.91 12.38 -22.47
CA TYR A 245 2.93 11.29 -22.43
C TYR A 245 2.45 11.08 -20.99
N THR A 246 1.38 11.76 -20.61
CA THR A 246 0.67 11.45 -19.38
C THR A 246 -0.17 10.18 -19.55
N GLU A 247 -0.47 9.48 -18.45
CA GLU A 247 -1.39 8.33 -18.42
C GLU A 247 -2.74 8.66 -19.11
N GLU A 248 -3.21 9.89 -18.96
CA GLU A 248 -4.43 10.41 -19.56
C GLU A 248 -4.35 10.46 -21.09
N HIS A 249 -3.26 10.96 -21.67
CA HIS A 249 -3.05 11.00 -23.14
C HIS A 249 -2.95 9.61 -23.75
N LEU A 250 -2.32 8.68 -23.06
CA LEU A 250 -2.16 7.31 -23.54
C LEU A 250 -3.47 6.53 -23.45
N ASN A 251 -4.27 6.76 -22.39
CA ASN A 251 -5.62 6.22 -22.24
C ASN A 251 -6.58 6.79 -23.27
N ASP A 252 -6.53 8.08 -23.52
CA ASP A 252 -7.39 8.73 -24.52
C ASP A 252 -7.07 8.21 -25.94
N ASN A 253 -5.81 8.02 -26.28
CA ASN A 253 -5.42 7.42 -27.54
C ASN A 253 -5.89 5.96 -27.68
N LEU A 254 -5.79 5.16 -26.62
CA LEU A 254 -6.30 3.79 -26.61
C LEU A 254 -7.83 3.77 -26.70
N ASN A 255 -8.52 4.62 -25.93
CA ASN A 255 -9.98 4.72 -25.93
C ASN A 255 -10.53 5.26 -27.26
N ASN A 256 -9.90 6.26 -27.86
CA ASN A 256 -10.27 6.76 -29.19
C ASN A 256 -10.10 5.68 -30.25
N TYR A 257 -8.99 4.95 -30.21
CA TYR A 257 -8.75 3.83 -31.11
C TYR A 257 -9.76 2.69 -30.95
N LEU A 258 -10.16 2.37 -29.71
CA LEU A 258 -11.18 1.36 -29.43
C LEU A 258 -12.60 1.88 -29.71
N GLY A 259 -12.82 3.20 -29.56
CA GLY A 259 -14.11 3.87 -29.82
C GLY A 259 -14.41 4.09 -31.31
N GLU A 260 -13.39 4.34 -32.14
CA GLU A 260 -13.55 4.47 -33.62
C GLU A 260 -14.14 3.20 -34.26
N LEU A 261 -13.87 2.03 -33.66
CA LEU A 261 -14.43 0.75 -34.13
C LEU A 261 -15.87 0.48 -33.67
N ALA A 262 -16.33 1.15 -32.61
CA ALA A 262 -17.69 1.02 -32.12
C ALA A 262 -18.69 1.90 -32.89
N ASN A 263 -18.21 2.80 -33.73
CA ASN A 263 -19.04 3.83 -34.39
C ASN A 263 -19.43 3.52 -35.83
N ASP A 264 -19.00 2.39 -36.42
CA ASP A 264 -19.21 2.16 -37.88
C ASP A 264 -20.64 1.74 -38.28
N ASP A 265 -21.60 1.49 -37.38
CA ASP A 265 -22.93 1.02 -37.78
C ASP A 265 -24.14 1.43 -36.91
N ILE A 266 -24.23 2.67 -36.40
CA ILE A 266 -25.51 3.18 -35.89
C ILE A 266 -25.67 4.67 -36.29
N PRO A 267 -26.76 5.07 -37.00
CA PRO A 267 -26.97 6.47 -37.33
C PRO A 267 -27.40 7.25 -36.07
N PHE A 268 -26.49 7.94 -35.46
CA PHE A 268 -26.81 9.02 -34.55
C PHE A 268 -27.00 10.31 -35.35
N GLU A 269 -28.11 11.00 -35.13
CA GLU A 269 -28.40 12.30 -35.74
C GLU A 269 -27.23 13.27 -35.50
N LYS A 270 -26.72 13.81 -36.60
CA LYS A 270 -25.66 14.83 -36.61
C LYS A 270 -26.15 16.11 -35.99
N THR A 271 -25.83 16.37 -34.73
CA THR A 271 -25.77 17.74 -34.22
C THR A 271 -24.46 18.38 -34.67
N LYS A 272 -24.57 19.59 -35.16
CA LYS A 272 -23.57 20.41 -35.84
C LYS A 272 -22.22 20.43 -35.13
N LYS A 273 -21.15 20.18 -35.94
CA LYS A 273 -19.75 20.38 -35.56
C LYS A 273 -19.52 21.82 -35.09
N GLU A 274 -19.24 22.01 -33.82
CA GLU A 274 -18.33 23.03 -33.36
C GLU A 274 -16.97 22.35 -33.14
N GLU A 275 -15.92 22.93 -33.71
CA GLU A 275 -14.55 22.51 -33.51
C GLU A 275 -14.20 22.70 -32.02
N ASP A 276 -14.29 21.64 -31.22
CA ASP A 276 -13.82 21.63 -29.83
C ASP A 276 -12.44 20.97 -29.77
N LYS A 277 -11.43 21.80 -29.55
CA LYS A 277 -10.16 21.36 -28.95
C LYS A 277 -10.49 20.62 -27.66
N PRO A 278 -9.75 19.53 -27.27
CA PRO A 278 -10.03 18.80 -26.05
C PRO A 278 -10.04 19.77 -24.88
N LYS A 279 -11.21 20.03 -24.33
CA LYS A 279 -11.39 20.89 -23.15
C LYS A 279 -10.81 20.11 -21.97
N ARG A 280 -9.65 20.57 -21.47
CA ARG A 280 -9.15 20.19 -20.16
C ARG A 280 -10.35 20.17 -19.22
N LYS A 281 -10.65 19.03 -18.56
CA LYS A 281 -11.69 18.98 -17.52
C LYS A 281 -11.35 20.07 -16.51
N LYS A 282 -12.09 21.18 -16.57
CA LYS A 282 -11.93 22.30 -15.64
C LYS A 282 -12.53 21.85 -14.31
N GLY A 283 -11.69 21.55 -13.35
CA GLY A 283 -12.12 21.23 -11.99
C GLY A 283 -11.34 20.07 -11.38
N ILE A 284 -11.47 19.94 -10.08
CA ILE A 284 -10.96 18.81 -9.29
C ILE A 284 -12.09 17.80 -9.09
N THR A 285 -11.75 16.53 -8.96
CA THR A 285 -12.71 15.50 -8.54
C THR A 285 -13.15 15.81 -7.11
N SER A 286 -14.44 15.97 -6.90
CA SER A 286 -15.02 16.27 -5.59
C SER A 286 -16.30 15.46 -5.39
N TYR A 287 -16.63 15.24 -4.15
CA TYR A 287 -17.80 14.48 -3.73
C TYR A 287 -18.62 15.33 -2.76
N ASN A 288 -19.94 15.25 -2.81
CA ASN A 288 -20.74 15.79 -1.72
C ASN A 288 -20.53 14.96 -0.44
N PHE A 289 -20.97 15.50 0.70
CA PHE A 289 -20.70 14.86 1.99
C PHE A 289 -21.23 13.43 2.08
N LYS A 290 -22.41 13.16 1.53
CA LYS A 290 -23.00 11.81 1.53
C LYS A 290 -22.19 10.84 0.66
N GLU A 291 -21.85 11.25 -0.55
CA GLU A 291 -21.00 10.47 -1.45
C GLU A 291 -19.64 10.18 -0.82
N PHE A 292 -19.06 11.16 -0.10
CA PHE A 292 -17.77 11.01 0.55
C PHE A 292 -17.79 9.98 1.67
N ILE A 293 -18.79 10.00 2.56
CA ILE A 293 -18.90 9.04 3.67
C ILE A 293 -19.28 7.62 3.21
N GLU A 294 -19.94 7.49 2.05
CA GLU A 294 -20.28 6.21 1.44
C GLU A 294 -19.11 5.57 0.67
N ARG A 295 -17.99 6.29 0.49
CA ARG A 295 -16.78 5.75 -0.15
C ARG A 295 -16.04 4.83 0.80
N ASN A 296 -15.58 3.73 0.27
CA ASN A 296 -14.79 2.76 1.01
C ASN A 296 -13.29 3.07 0.82
N TYR A 297 -12.75 3.99 1.61
CA TYR A 297 -11.31 4.20 1.67
C TYR A 297 -10.65 3.11 2.52
N PRO A 298 -9.42 2.65 2.17
CA PRO A 298 -8.67 1.74 3.02
C PRO A 298 -8.51 2.32 4.43
N PRO A 299 -8.70 1.53 5.49
CA PRO A 299 -8.49 2.02 6.84
C PRO A 299 -7.02 2.32 7.08
N ILE A 300 -6.75 3.38 7.84
CA ILE A 300 -5.42 3.60 8.39
C ILE A 300 -5.23 2.64 9.56
N TYR A 301 -4.16 1.88 9.53
CA TYR A 301 -3.75 0.99 10.60
C TYR A 301 -2.27 1.21 10.95
N TYR A 302 -1.93 0.95 12.18
CA TYR A 302 -0.58 1.15 12.69
C TYR A 302 0.18 -0.17 12.73
N TYR A 303 1.41 -0.17 12.25
CA TYR A 303 2.36 -1.25 12.52
C TYR A 303 2.90 -1.12 13.95
N LEU A 304 3.42 0.05 14.30
CA LEU A 304 3.80 0.41 15.67
C LEU A 304 3.08 1.71 16.09
N TYR A 305 2.05 1.58 16.91
CA TYR A 305 1.27 2.74 17.36
C TYR A 305 2.04 3.60 18.38
N PRO A 306 2.09 4.93 18.20
CA PRO A 306 1.54 5.74 17.12
C PRO A 306 2.58 6.18 16.08
N LEU A 307 3.74 5.53 16.00
CA LEU A 307 4.92 5.97 15.27
C LEU A 307 4.84 5.61 13.78
N VAL A 308 4.46 4.37 13.45
CA VAL A 308 4.52 3.83 12.09
C VAL A 308 3.17 3.28 11.68
N SER A 309 2.58 3.84 10.64
CA SER A 309 1.33 3.36 10.03
C SER A 309 1.50 3.12 8.53
N ASN A 310 0.49 2.53 7.89
CA ASN A 310 0.38 2.58 6.43
C ASN A 310 0.15 4.02 5.96
N GLU A 311 0.50 4.32 4.71
CA GLU A 311 0.31 5.64 4.07
C GLU A 311 0.84 6.81 4.91
N CYS A 312 1.98 6.63 5.57
CA CYS A 312 2.54 7.56 6.53
C CYS A 312 3.81 8.23 5.99
N LEU A 313 3.90 9.54 6.19
CA LEU A 313 5.15 10.27 6.00
C LEU A 313 5.76 10.60 7.36
N ILE A 314 6.98 10.14 7.59
CA ILE A 314 7.72 10.28 8.85
C ILE A 314 8.99 11.07 8.60
N LEU A 315 9.28 12.05 9.44
CA LEU A 315 10.55 12.77 9.50
C LEU A 315 11.24 12.48 10.84
N GLY A 316 12.41 11.86 10.78
CA GLY A 316 13.28 11.69 11.93
C GLY A 316 14.52 12.58 11.82
N TRP A 317 14.89 13.29 12.90
CA TRP A 317 16.06 14.13 12.87
C TRP A 317 16.85 14.17 14.17
N SER A 318 18.16 14.42 14.05
CA SER A 318 19.09 14.52 15.18
C SER A 318 20.33 15.31 14.80
N LEU A 319 21.12 15.71 15.78
CA LEU A 319 22.51 16.05 15.52
C LEU A 319 23.29 14.80 15.05
N PRO A 320 24.39 14.99 14.29
CA PRO A 320 25.29 13.89 13.95
C PRO A 320 25.77 13.13 15.22
N GLY A 321 25.96 11.83 15.12
CA GLY A 321 26.52 11.00 16.20
C GLY A 321 25.57 10.61 17.34
N VAL A 322 24.33 11.10 17.38
CA VAL A 322 23.35 10.74 18.42
C VAL A 322 22.86 9.27 18.35
N GLY A 323 22.98 8.63 17.18
CA GLY A 323 22.54 7.24 16.99
C GLY A 323 21.30 7.07 16.12
N LYS A 324 20.94 8.08 15.33
CA LYS A 324 19.74 8.10 14.46
C LYS A 324 19.64 6.87 13.55
N THR A 325 20.67 6.62 12.75
CA THR A 325 20.74 5.49 11.80
C THR A 325 20.58 4.16 12.53
N LEU A 326 21.34 3.95 13.63
CA LEU A 326 21.25 2.70 14.40
C LEU A 326 19.83 2.47 14.94
N PHE A 327 19.24 3.50 15.52
CA PHE A 327 17.89 3.41 16.09
C PHE A 327 16.83 3.11 15.04
N VAL A 328 16.85 3.83 13.91
CA VAL A 328 15.83 3.68 12.87
C VAL A 328 16.02 2.39 12.07
N PHE A 329 17.26 1.97 11.84
CA PHE A 329 17.55 0.69 11.17
C PHE A 329 16.97 -0.49 11.97
N ASP A 330 17.26 -0.53 13.26
CA ASP A 330 16.78 -1.59 14.16
C ASP A 330 15.24 -1.54 14.38
N LEU A 331 14.70 -0.35 14.59
CA LEU A 331 13.25 -0.13 14.64
C LEU A 331 12.54 -0.69 13.40
N MET A 332 13.01 -0.33 12.20
CA MET A 332 12.37 -0.73 10.95
C MET A 332 12.62 -2.20 10.61
N PHE A 333 13.74 -2.77 11.07
CA PHE A 333 13.95 -4.21 11.01
C PHE A 333 12.87 -4.95 11.82
N HIS A 334 12.62 -4.55 13.08
CA HIS A 334 11.56 -5.14 13.90
C HIS A 334 10.18 -4.99 13.27
N VAL A 335 9.87 -3.81 12.72
CA VAL A 335 8.61 -3.57 11.98
C VAL A 335 8.47 -4.57 10.84
N SER A 336 9.52 -4.79 10.05
CA SER A 336 9.48 -5.72 8.92
C SER A 336 9.31 -7.19 9.32
N GLN A 337 9.68 -7.53 10.54
CA GLN A 337 9.57 -8.88 11.09
C GLN A 337 8.32 -9.11 11.94
N GLY A 338 7.42 -8.11 12.02
CA GLY A 338 6.21 -8.20 12.84
C GLY A 338 6.49 -8.21 14.35
N LYS A 339 7.58 -7.58 14.78
CA LYS A 339 8.05 -7.60 16.17
C LYS A 339 7.86 -6.26 16.86
N ASP A 340 7.65 -6.34 18.17
CA ASP A 340 7.62 -5.18 19.03
C ASP A 340 8.98 -4.48 19.06
N PHE A 341 8.98 -3.17 19.25
CA PHE A 341 10.20 -2.40 19.48
C PHE A 341 10.05 -1.46 20.67
N LEU A 342 10.93 -1.53 21.64
CA LEU A 342 10.81 -0.82 22.92
C LEU A 342 9.47 -1.12 23.60
N HIS A 343 8.62 -0.12 23.71
CA HIS A 343 7.28 -0.23 24.29
C HIS A 343 6.17 -0.25 23.23
N TRP A 344 6.53 -0.04 21.98
CA TRP A 344 5.57 -0.07 20.87
C TRP A 344 5.28 -1.50 20.46
N LYS A 345 4.02 -1.85 20.52
CA LYS A 345 3.52 -3.17 20.12
C LYS A 345 3.21 -3.21 18.63
N HIS A 346 3.60 -4.29 17.97
CA HIS A 346 3.28 -4.52 16.58
C HIS A 346 1.82 -4.96 16.43
N SER A 347 1.02 -4.19 15.67
CA SER A 347 -0.42 -4.45 15.56
C SER A 347 -0.78 -5.49 14.50
N CYS A 348 0.11 -5.79 13.57
CA CYS A 348 -0.10 -6.74 12.46
C CYS A 348 1.06 -7.75 12.34
N PRO A 349 1.36 -8.54 13.39
CA PRO A 349 2.53 -9.43 13.40
C PRO A 349 2.46 -10.55 12.34
N GLU A 350 1.25 -10.97 11.95
CA GLU A 350 1.03 -12.03 10.95
C GLU A 350 1.21 -11.54 9.50
N ASN A 351 1.13 -10.24 9.28
CA ASN A 351 1.30 -9.64 7.96
C ASN A 351 2.07 -8.31 8.09
N PRO A 352 3.35 -8.36 8.46
CA PRO A 352 4.17 -7.17 8.61
C PRO A 352 4.45 -6.51 7.25
N PRO A 353 4.67 -5.19 7.21
CA PRO A 353 5.10 -4.53 5.98
C PRO A 353 6.50 -5.00 5.61
N SER A 354 6.84 -4.94 4.34
CA SER A 354 8.24 -4.98 3.96
C SER A 354 8.90 -3.60 4.15
N VAL A 355 10.23 -3.55 4.20
CA VAL A 355 11.01 -2.32 4.39
C VAL A 355 12.11 -2.24 3.33
N LEU A 356 12.17 -1.12 2.62
CA LEU A 356 13.27 -0.75 1.74
C LEU A 356 14.11 0.32 2.44
N TYR A 357 15.29 -0.05 2.93
CA TYR A 357 16.22 0.85 3.60
C TYR A 357 17.30 1.31 2.63
N ILE A 358 17.39 2.62 2.39
CA ILE A 358 18.34 3.21 1.45
C ILE A 358 19.30 4.10 2.23
N GLU A 359 20.57 3.71 2.25
CA GLU A 359 21.66 4.38 2.96
C GLU A 359 22.50 5.19 2.00
N PHE A 360 22.66 6.47 2.28
CA PHE A 360 23.38 7.43 1.43
C PHE A 360 24.70 7.93 2.03
N GLU A 361 24.99 7.63 3.29
CA GLU A 361 26.13 8.24 4.01
C GLU A 361 27.13 7.20 4.52
N MET A 362 26.65 6.07 5.04
CA MET A 362 27.46 5.09 5.73
C MET A 362 28.12 4.10 4.77
N ALA A 363 29.33 3.66 5.06
CA ALA A 363 29.98 2.59 4.33
C ALA A 363 29.20 1.25 4.47
N SER A 364 29.03 0.51 3.36
CA SER A 364 28.27 -0.74 3.29
C SER A 364 28.70 -1.75 4.36
N GLY A 365 30.00 -1.93 4.59
CA GLY A 365 30.53 -2.85 5.61
C GLY A 365 30.18 -2.45 7.05
N GLN A 366 30.06 -1.16 7.35
CA GLN A 366 29.64 -0.70 8.68
C GLN A 366 28.16 -0.98 8.91
N LEU A 367 27.31 -0.79 7.89
CA LEU A 367 25.89 -1.12 7.98
C LEU A 367 25.68 -2.64 8.08
N GLN A 368 26.46 -3.41 7.31
CA GLN A 368 26.44 -4.87 7.36
C GLN A 368 26.80 -5.39 8.75
N SER A 369 27.86 -4.86 9.39
CA SER A 369 28.22 -5.24 10.76
C SER A 369 27.06 -5.05 11.73
N ARG A 370 26.36 -3.91 11.64
CA ARG A 370 25.16 -3.62 12.46
C ARG A 370 24.02 -4.59 12.20
N ALA A 371 23.80 -4.93 10.93
CA ALA A 371 22.77 -5.92 10.57
C ALA A 371 23.07 -7.31 11.15
N LEU A 372 24.35 -7.73 11.14
CA LEU A 372 24.81 -8.97 11.75
C LEU A 372 24.60 -8.96 13.28
N GLU A 373 24.98 -7.89 13.95
CA GLU A 373 24.79 -7.70 15.40
C GLU A 373 23.29 -7.80 15.79
N ILE A 374 22.40 -7.23 14.99
CA ILE A 374 20.95 -7.35 15.19
C ILE A 374 20.49 -8.79 14.96
N ALA A 375 20.93 -9.42 13.88
CA ALA A 375 20.54 -10.78 13.54
C ALA A 375 21.02 -11.81 14.58
N GLU A 376 22.21 -11.61 15.16
CA GLU A 376 22.75 -12.46 16.23
C GLU A 376 22.04 -12.24 17.59
N ARG A 377 21.55 -11.04 17.83
CA ARG A 377 20.82 -10.69 19.06
C ARG A 377 19.43 -11.29 19.13
N GLU A 378 18.76 -11.37 17.98
CA GLU A 378 17.35 -11.77 17.94
C GLU A 378 17.19 -13.30 17.94
N ASP A 379 16.21 -13.77 18.70
CA ASP A 379 15.88 -15.20 18.87
C ASP A 379 14.72 -15.67 17.98
N PHE A 380 14.19 -14.79 17.14
CA PHE A 380 13.11 -15.12 16.20
C PHE A 380 13.62 -15.43 14.79
N LYS A 381 12.84 -16.21 14.05
CA LYS A 381 13.15 -16.52 12.64
C LYS A 381 12.99 -15.27 11.78
N ILE A 382 14.07 -14.85 11.13
CA ILE A 382 14.10 -13.70 10.23
C ILE A 382 13.50 -14.09 8.87
N ASN A 383 12.59 -13.24 8.35
CA ASN A 383 12.17 -13.29 6.95
C ASN A 383 13.04 -12.31 6.14
N PRO A 384 14.01 -12.79 5.35
CA PRO A 384 14.95 -11.92 4.64
C PRO A 384 14.29 -11.11 3.51
N ASP A 385 13.17 -11.59 2.96
CA ASP A 385 12.47 -10.89 1.87
C ASP A 385 11.73 -9.64 2.33
N ASN A 386 11.43 -9.52 3.62
CA ASN A 386 10.73 -8.37 4.17
C ASN A 386 11.65 -7.18 4.49
N PHE A 387 12.97 -7.32 4.41
CA PHE A 387 13.90 -6.22 4.66
C PHE A 387 14.98 -6.18 3.59
N ARG A 388 14.92 -5.17 2.72
CA ARG A 388 15.90 -4.95 1.66
C ARG A 388 16.74 -3.71 1.97
N VAL A 389 18.03 -3.83 1.81
CA VAL A 389 18.99 -2.72 2.03
C VAL A 389 19.62 -2.36 0.70
N ALA A 390 19.73 -1.06 0.45
CA ALA A 390 20.51 -0.49 -0.64
C ALA A 390 21.56 0.44 -0.04
N THR A 391 22.82 0.27 -0.42
CA THR A 391 23.94 1.11 0.03
C THR A 391 24.62 1.79 -1.13
N LEU A 392 25.29 2.91 -0.88
CA LEU A 392 26.00 3.67 -1.90
C LEU A 392 27.11 2.83 -2.57
N GLY A 393 27.78 1.99 -1.79
CA GLY A 393 28.88 1.14 -2.29
C GLY A 393 28.44 0.06 -3.27
N ASP A 394 27.17 -0.33 -3.27
CA ASP A 394 26.61 -1.36 -4.14
C ASP A 394 26.02 -0.78 -5.44
N GLN A 395 26.00 0.56 -5.58
CA GLN A 395 25.45 1.20 -6.77
C GLN A 395 26.49 1.30 -7.88
N GLU A 396 26.04 1.29 -9.13
CA GLU A 396 26.88 1.52 -10.28
C GLU A 396 27.59 2.89 -10.15
N HIS A 397 28.91 2.89 -10.33
CA HIS A 397 29.77 4.05 -10.09
C HIS A 397 29.73 4.62 -8.66
N GLY A 398 29.24 3.86 -7.65
CA GLY A 398 29.20 4.28 -6.25
C GLY A 398 28.33 5.50 -6.00
N ARG A 399 27.23 5.66 -6.73
CA ARG A 399 26.30 6.78 -6.57
C ARG A 399 24.86 6.42 -6.88
N TYR A 400 23.95 7.08 -6.20
CA TYR A 400 22.53 7.13 -6.55
C TYR A 400 22.23 8.33 -7.45
N GLN A 401 21.15 8.27 -8.21
CA GLN A 401 20.57 9.46 -8.82
C GLN A 401 19.96 10.36 -7.72
N SER A 402 20.12 11.67 -7.88
CA SER A 402 19.60 12.63 -6.89
C SER A 402 18.07 12.62 -6.84
N LEU A 403 17.50 12.69 -5.63
CA LEU A 403 16.06 12.84 -5.44
C LEU A 403 15.50 14.21 -5.85
N THR A 404 16.36 15.18 -6.20
CA THR A 404 15.93 16.42 -6.87
C THR A 404 15.45 16.15 -8.28
N THR A 405 15.91 15.08 -8.91
CA THR A 405 15.55 14.71 -10.29
C THR A 405 14.38 13.72 -10.31
N PRO A 406 13.59 13.68 -11.38
CA PRO A 406 12.56 12.65 -11.58
C PRO A 406 13.17 11.23 -11.55
N GLU A 407 14.31 11.03 -12.20
CA GLU A 407 14.97 9.72 -12.35
C GLU A 407 15.33 9.12 -10.99
N GLY A 408 15.94 9.91 -10.08
CA GLY A 408 16.29 9.41 -8.74
C GLY A 408 15.06 9.04 -7.91
N ARG A 409 13.94 9.74 -8.10
CA ARG A 409 12.67 9.40 -7.47
C ARG A 409 12.02 8.14 -8.07
N GLU A 410 12.17 7.95 -9.37
CA GLU A 410 11.67 6.77 -10.10
C GLU A 410 12.45 5.52 -9.73
N ASP A 411 13.77 5.58 -9.60
CA ASP A 411 14.62 4.46 -9.18
C ASP A 411 14.16 3.89 -7.83
N ILE A 412 13.86 4.76 -6.87
CA ILE A 412 13.33 4.33 -5.57
C ILE A 412 11.92 3.76 -5.71
N ALA A 413 11.05 4.42 -6.47
CA ALA A 413 9.68 3.97 -6.68
C ALA A 413 9.65 2.60 -7.38
N TYR A 414 10.52 2.39 -8.37
CA TYR A 414 10.68 1.11 -9.08
C TYR A 414 11.13 -0.01 -8.11
N THR A 415 12.20 0.24 -7.35
CA THR A 415 12.71 -0.75 -6.38
C THR A 415 11.67 -1.10 -5.31
N ALA A 416 10.93 -0.10 -4.85
CA ALA A 416 9.84 -0.31 -3.89
C ALA A 416 8.67 -1.13 -4.50
N HIS A 417 8.36 -0.90 -5.76
CA HIS A 417 7.33 -1.65 -6.47
C HIS A 417 7.76 -3.11 -6.72
N GLU A 418 8.99 -3.33 -7.19
CA GLU A 418 9.56 -4.67 -7.34
C GLU A 418 9.50 -5.48 -6.03
N MET A 419 9.77 -4.80 -4.92
CA MET A 419 9.66 -5.42 -3.60
C MET A 419 8.21 -5.76 -3.23
N PHE A 420 7.27 -4.87 -3.56
CA PHE A 420 5.83 -5.13 -3.39
C PHE A 420 5.36 -6.33 -4.22
N GLU A 421 5.75 -6.43 -5.49
CA GLU A 421 5.42 -7.57 -6.33
C GLU A 421 5.93 -8.90 -5.76
N LYS A 422 7.11 -8.88 -5.12
CA LYS A 422 7.70 -10.07 -4.51
C LYS A 422 7.04 -10.46 -3.18
N THR A 423 6.71 -9.48 -2.34
CA THR A 423 6.25 -9.73 -0.96
C THR A 423 4.72 -9.66 -0.80
N GLY A 424 4.02 -9.03 -1.74
CA GLY A 424 2.60 -8.72 -1.64
C GLY A 424 2.26 -7.55 -0.70
N ASN A 425 3.27 -6.98 -0.03
CA ASN A 425 3.11 -5.87 0.92
C ASN A 425 3.89 -4.64 0.46
N LYS A 426 3.23 -3.49 0.39
CA LYS A 426 3.89 -2.23 0.02
C LYS A 426 4.95 -1.88 1.05
N PRO A 427 6.22 -1.68 0.64
CA PRO A 427 7.29 -1.42 1.58
C PRO A 427 7.18 -0.03 2.21
N ILE A 428 7.68 0.06 3.45
CA ILE A 428 8.04 1.34 4.04
C ILE A 428 9.41 1.71 3.47
N ILE A 429 9.51 2.88 2.85
CA ILE A 429 10.73 3.38 2.21
C ILE A 429 11.48 4.25 3.23
N ILE A 430 12.71 3.88 3.56
CA ILE A 430 13.57 4.65 4.47
C ILE A 430 14.68 5.31 3.66
N ILE A 431 14.86 6.62 3.83
CA ILE A 431 15.90 7.43 3.19
C ILE A 431 16.82 7.97 4.28
N ASP A 432 17.99 7.38 4.44
CA ASP A 432 19.00 7.80 5.43
C ASP A 432 20.30 8.23 4.73
N ASN A 433 20.58 9.53 4.58
CA ASN A 433 19.71 10.64 4.96
C ASN A 433 19.33 11.50 3.75
N ILE A 434 18.31 12.30 3.90
CA ILE A 434 17.73 13.10 2.82
C ILE A 434 18.75 14.13 2.25
N ARG A 435 19.66 14.65 3.05
CA ARG A 435 20.66 15.62 2.59
C ARG A 435 21.53 15.03 1.49
N PHE A 436 22.09 13.83 1.71
CA PHE A 436 22.92 13.17 0.70
C PHE A 436 22.08 12.66 -0.47
N ALA A 437 20.85 12.23 -0.21
CA ALA A 437 19.92 11.79 -1.24
C ALA A 437 19.53 12.91 -2.22
N MET A 438 19.51 14.16 -1.76
CA MET A 438 19.20 15.34 -2.59
C MET A 438 20.42 15.91 -3.32
N GLY A 439 21.65 15.53 -2.95
CA GLY A 439 22.88 16.00 -3.60
C GLY A 439 23.11 17.50 -3.43
N ASP A 440 23.45 18.20 -4.50
CA ASP A 440 23.77 19.65 -4.52
C ASP A 440 22.50 20.52 -4.42
N PHE A 441 21.85 20.48 -3.27
CA PHE A 441 20.64 21.25 -3.06
C PHE A 441 20.78 22.20 -1.86
N ASP A 442 20.20 23.40 -1.98
CA ASP A 442 20.14 24.33 -0.87
C ASP A 442 18.96 24.03 0.04
N GLU A 443 19.23 23.43 1.20
CA GLU A 443 18.23 23.07 2.20
C GLU A 443 17.37 24.24 2.68
N LYS A 444 17.82 25.48 2.52
CA LYS A 444 17.11 26.69 2.95
C LYS A 444 16.09 27.14 1.91
N GLU A 445 16.26 26.73 0.66
CA GLU A 445 15.35 27.05 -0.43
C GLU A 445 14.15 26.12 -0.47
N GLY A 446 12.97 26.65 -0.10
CA GLY A 446 11.71 25.87 -0.10
C GLY A 446 11.32 25.31 -1.47
N SER A 447 11.64 26.03 -2.55
CA SER A 447 11.38 25.60 -3.92
C SER A 447 12.04 24.27 -4.27
N GLN A 448 13.23 24.01 -3.75
CA GLN A 448 13.97 22.78 -4.00
C GLN A 448 13.39 21.56 -3.27
N TRP A 449 12.65 21.78 -2.17
CA TRP A 449 11.93 20.72 -1.48
C TRP A 449 10.64 20.28 -2.20
N LEU A 450 10.10 21.14 -3.07
CA LEU A 450 8.78 20.95 -3.64
C LEU A 450 8.66 19.61 -4.40
N GLY A 451 9.64 19.30 -5.24
CA GLY A 451 9.65 18.05 -6.01
C GLY A 451 9.61 16.80 -5.12
N LEU A 452 10.42 16.78 -4.03
CA LEU A 452 10.41 15.69 -3.05
C LEU A 452 9.08 15.61 -2.31
N VAL A 453 8.56 16.74 -1.82
CA VAL A 453 7.31 16.80 -1.05
C VAL A 453 6.13 16.32 -1.90
N MET A 454 6.08 16.70 -3.17
CA MET A 454 5.06 16.24 -4.12
C MET A 454 5.19 14.74 -4.40
N TRP A 455 6.40 14.25 -4.64
CA TRP A 455 6.65 12.82 -4.83
C TRP A 455 6.27 12.00 -3.59
N CYS A 456 6.65 12.43 -2.39
CA CYS A 456 6.23 11.78 -1.14
C CYS A 456 4.70 11.71 -1.01
N ALA A 457 3.99 12.79 -1.38
CA ALA A 457 2.52 12.82 -1.37
C ALA A 457 1.92 11.85 -2.39
N GLN A 458 2.51 11.75 -3.58
CA GLN A 458 2.10 10.78 -4.62
C GLN A 458 2.33 9.34 -4.16
N MET A 459 3.50 9.03 -3.61
CA MET A 459 3.81 7.69 -3.10
C MET A 459 2.85 7.31 -1.96
N ARG A 460 2.56 8.23 -1.05
CA ARG A 460 1.56 8.01 0.01
C ARG A 460 0.16 7.74 -0.57
N SER A 461 -0.29 8.50 -1.56
CA SER A 461 -1.60 8.27 -2.20
C SER A 461 -1.69 6.93 -2.94
N ARG A 462 -0.54 6.33 -3.26
CA ARG A 462 -0.41 4.97 -3.81
C ARG A 462 -0.29 3.89 -2.71
N GLY A 463 -0.39 4.27 -1.43
CA GLY A 463 -0.37 3.35 -0.28
C GLY A 463 1.02 3.06 0.29
N TYR A 464 2.07 3.77 -0.15
CA TYR A 464 3.42 3.62 0.42
C TYR A 464 3.60 4.49 1.66
N SER A 465 4.43 4.05 2.58
CA SER A 465 4.91 4.86 3.70
C SER A 465 6.36 5.26 3.47
N ILE A 466 6.73 6.48 3.84
CA ILE A 466 8.10 6.98 3.68
C ILE A 466 8.58 7.55 5.00
N CYS A 467 9.77 7.15 5.41
CA CYS A 467 10.50 7.77 6.50
C CYS A 467 11.80 8.35 5.96
N TYR A 468 11.98 9.65 6.03
CA TYR A 468 13.25 10.25 5.72
C TYR A 468 13.92 10.85 6.94
N LEU A 469 15.22 10.65 6.99
CA LEU A 469 16.06 11.07 8.10
C LEU A 469 16.85 12.33 7.71
N HIS A 470 17.02 13.21 8.67
CA HIS A 470 17.72 14.48 8.45
C HIS A 470 18.60 14.86 9.62
N HIS A 471 19.50 15.83 9.39
CA HIS A 471 20.28 16.43 10.47
C HIS A 471 19.51 17.59 11.11
N ALA A 472 19.80 17.84 12.39
CA ALA A 472 19.38 19.03 13.07
C ALA A 472 20.30 20.21 12.71
N VAL A 473 19.83 21.45 12.87
CA VAL A 473 20.70 22.63 12.90
C VAL A 473 21.68 22.54 14.08
N ASN A 474 22.80 23.27 14.03
CA ASN A 474 23.84 23.21 15.06
C ASN A 474 23.35 23.38 16.50
N THR A 475 22.27 24.12 16.71
CA THR A 475 21.63 24.28 18.04
C THR A 475 20.84 23.04 18.50
N GLY A 476 20.58 22.08 17.62
CA GLY A 476 19.79 20.89 17.92
C GLY A 476 18.29 21.12 18.14
N ASN A 477 17.78 22.35 17.93
CA ASN A 477 16.40 22.73 18.31
C ASN A 477 15.35 22.38 17.23
N LYS A 478 15.78 22.30 15.98
CA LYS A 478 14.95 22.01 14.82
C LYS A 478 15.76 21.26 13.76
N PHE A 479 15.08 20.61 12.83
CA PHE A 479 15.76 20.02 11.69
C PHE A 479 16.40 21.11 10.79
N SER A 480 17.43 20.74 10.05
CA SER A 480 18.08 21.63 9.08
C SER A 480 17.17 21.88 7.89
N GLY A 481 17.16 23.11 7.38
CA GLY A 481 16.47 23.44 6.15
C GLY A 481 15.14 24.19 6.30
N SER A 482 14.40 24.26 5.18
CA SER A 482 13.14 24.98 5.08
C SER A 482 11.99 24.24 5.75
N GLY A 483 11.03 24.98 6.32
CA GLY A 483 9.77 24.45 6.84
C GLY A 483 8.92 23.66 5.82
N TYR A 484 9.26 23.72 4.54
CA TYR A 484 8.63 22.88 3.51
C TYR A 484 8.90 21.39 3.74
N GLY A 485 10.09 21.01 4.26
CA GLY A 485 10.46 19.61 4.50
C GLY A 485 9.57 18.88 5.48
N ASN A 486 8.91 19.57 6.44
CA ASN A 486 8.00 18.94 7.40
C ASN A 486 6.51 19.30 7.19
N SER A 487 6.17 20.04 6.13
CA SER A 487 4.83 20.59 5.94
C SER A 487 3.76 19.49 5.83
N ASN A 488 4.04 18.39 5.13
CA ASN A 488 3.10 17.32 4.85
C ASN A 488 3.32 16.02 5.65
N VAL A 489 4.32 15.98 6.58
CA VAL A 489 4.58 14.78 7.39
C VAL A 489 3.46 14.52 8.40
N ASN A 490 3.19 13.23 8.63
CA ASN A 490 2.24 12.76 9.63
C ASN A 490 2.87 12.72 11.02
N VAL A 491 4.12 12.24 11.09
CA VAL A 491 4.88 12.09 12.32
C VAL A 491 6.25 12.76 12.15
N GLU A 492 6.64 13.57 13.12
CA GLU A 492 7.99 14.13 13.23
C GLU A 492 8.55 13.77 14.60
N PHE A 493 9.74 13.19 14.64
CA PHE A 493 10.44 12.89 15.89
C PHE A 493 11.88 13.39 15.87
N GLN A 494 12.36 13.67 17.04
CA GLN A 494 13.74 14.07 17.32
C GLN A 494 14.44 13.04 18.20
N LEU A 495 15.68 12.73 17.86
CA LEU A 495 16.63 12.15 18.80
C LEU A 495 17.62 13.22 19.19
N ARG A 496 17.80 13.44 20.48
CA ARG A 496 18.81 14.38 20.99
C ARG A 496 19.67 13.75 22.07
N ALA A 497 20.88 14.19 22.21
CA ALA A 497 21.73 13.79 23.33
C ALA A 497 21.00 14.06 24.66
N ALA A 498 21.11 13.14 25.60
CA ALA A 498 20.67 13.38 26.98
C ALA A 498 21.63 14.39 27.62
N ALA A 499 21.08 15.34 28.38
CA ALA A 499 21.89 16.21 29.22
C ALA A 499 22.47 15.42 30.41
N ASP A 500 23.54 15.91 31.01
CA ASP A 500 24.21 15.20 32.11
C ASP A 500 23.27 14.86 33.30
N ASP A 501 22.33 15.76 33.59
CA ASP A 501 21.33 15.53 34.64
C ASP A 501 20.17 14.63 34.21
N GLU A 502 20.00 14.39 32.91
CA GLU A 502 19.01 13.48 32.31
C GLU A 502 19.55 12.07 32.19
N MET A 503 20.88 11.89 32.09
CA MET A 503 21.50 10.56 31.97
C MET A 503 21.20 9.71 33.19
N HIS A 504 20.83 8.45 32.96
CA HIS A 504 20.55 7.51 34.05
C HIS A 504 21.87 6.92 34.58
N PRO A 505 22.16 7.03 35.91
CA PRO A 505 23.46 6.69 36.50
C PRO A 505 23.82 5.19 36.39
N ASP A 506 22.83 4.30 36.33
CA ASP A 506 23.06 2.85 36.26
C ASP A 506 23.53 2.39 34.88
N TYR A 507 23.54 3.28 33.88
CA TYR A 507 23.94 3.00 32.50
C TYR A 507 25.13 3.89 32.15
N ASP A 508 26.32 3.46 32.53
CA ASP A 508 27.56 4.20 32.28
C ASP A 508 27.82 4.41 30.77
N ILE A 509 28.52 5.50 30.44
CA ILE A 509 28.77 5.90 29.05
C ILE A 509 29.77 5.01 28.31
N ASP A 510 30.54 4.19 29.01
CA ASP A 510 31.50 3.26 28.41
C ASP A 510 30.77 2.05 27.80
N ASN A 511 29.74 1.57 28.48
CA ASN A 511 28.98 0.40 28.08
C ASN A 511 27.64 0.73 27.41
N TYR A 512 27.12 1.94 27.56
CA TYR A 512 25.79 2.33 27.07
C TYR A 512 25.82 3.64 26.31
N THR A 513 24.93 3.77 25.34
CA THR A 513 24.58 5.03 24.69
C THR A 513 23.22 5.48 25.19
N GLN A 514 23.10 6.74 25.54
CA GLN A 514 21.87 7.34 26.07
C GLN A 514 21.45 8.54 25.24
N PHE A 515 20.22 8.61 24.81
CA PHE A 515 19.64 9.76 24.13
C PHE A 515 18.14 9.89 24.42
N VAL A 516 17.60 11.06 24.15
CA VAL A 516 16.17 11.34 24.36
C VAL A 516 15.43 11.20 23.04
N PHE A 517 14.36 10.41 23.05
CA PHE A 517 13.37 10.37 21.99
C PHE A 517 12.22 11.33 22.31
N GLN A 518 11.84 12.16 21.32
CA GLN A 518 10.73 13.09 21.46
C GLN A 518 9.95 13.21 20.17
N PHE A 519 8.61 13.04 20.22
CA PHE A 519 7.75 13.47 19.12
C PHE A 519 7.66 15.00 19.07
N LYS A 520 7.82 15.56 17.88
CA LYS A 520 7.67 17.00 17.62
C LYS A 520 6.36 17.34 16.95
N LYS A 521 5.83 16.40 16.15
CA LYS A 521 4.57 16.55 15.45
C LYS A 521 3.89 15.19 15.33
N MET A 522 2.61 15.16 15.57
CA MET A 522 1.73 14.05 15.24
C MET A 522 0.42 14.63 14.75
N ARG A 523 -0.07 14.15 13.61
CA ARG A 523 -1.38 14.60 13.09
C ARG A 523 -2.52 14.03 13.91
N GLU A 524 -2.34 12.87 14.52
CA GLU A 524 -3.32 12.30 15.43
C GLU A 524 -3.05 12.76 16.86
N ASN A 525 -4.13 13.12 17.56
CA ASN A 525 -4.02 13.57 18.93
C ASN A 525 -3.96 12.35 19.89
N VAL A 526 -2.74 11.86 20.13
CA VAL A 526 -2.50 10.72 21.01
C VAL A 526 -2.11 11.21 22.40
N VAL A 527 -2.97 10.98 23.36
CA VAL A 527 -2.74 11.40 24.76
C VAL A 527 -1.46 10.75 25.31
N GLY A 528 -0.55 11.57 25.81
CA GLY A 528 0.72 11.13 26.42
C GLY A 528 1.84 10.79 25.43
N ALA A 529 1.58 10.67 24.14
CA ALA A 529 2.61 10.33 23.15
C ALA A 529 3.70 11.40 23.03
N MET A 530 3.36 12.67 23.22
CA MET A 530 4.31 13.79 23.14
C MET A 530 5.30 13.86 24.32
N THR A 531 5.13 13.04 25.37
CA THR A 531 6.03 13.01 26.51
C THR A 531 7.38 12.40 26.10
N PRO A 532 8.50 13.14 26.21
CA PRO A 532 9.80 12.61 25.89
C PRO A 532 10.21 11.50 26.84
N PHE A 533 11.05 10.58 26.36
CA PHE A 533 11.61 9.52 27.19
C PHE A 533 13.07 9.28 26.86
N LEU A 534 13.79 8.70 27.82
CA LEU A 534 15.18 8.31 27.65
C LEU A 534 15.24 6.94 26.96
N VAL A 535 16.06 6.85 25.92
CA VAL A 535 16.41 5.61 25.25
C VAL A 535 17.84 5.26 25.62
N VAL A 536 18.04 4.02 26.02
CA VAL A 536 19.36 3.47 26.36
C VAL A 536 19.62 2.26 25.49
N THR A 537 20.82 2.17 24.91
CA THR A 537 21.25 0.96 24.21
C THR A 537 22.58 0.46 24.76
N CYS A 538 22.68 -0.83 25.01
CA CYS A 538 23.92 -1.50 25.43
C CYS A 538 24.84 -1.65 24.22
N LYS A 539 26.08 -1.15 24.30
CA LYS A 539 27.08 -1.22 23.22
C LYS A 539 27.53 -2.64 22.90
N LYS A 540 27.44 -3.56 23.86
CA LYS A 540 27.87 -4.95 23.69
C LYS A 540 26.75 -5.86 23.20
N THR A 541 25.53 -5.71 23.73
CA THR A 541 24.39 -6.58 23.42
C THR A 541 23.41 -5.97 22.46
N HIS A 542 23.59 -4.68 22.13
CA HIS A 542 22.69 -3.88 21.27
C HIS A 542 21.22 -3.88 21.71
N LYS A 543 20.94 -4.26 22.98
CA LYS A 543 19.58 -4.24 23.55
C LYS A 543 19.14 -2.82 23.87
N TRP A 544 17.89 -2.55 23.59
CA TRP A 544 17.27 -1.24 23.80
C TRP A 544 16.39 -1.23 25.06
N PHE A 545 16.45 -0.11 25.77
CA PHE A 545 15.63 0.13 26.97
C PHE A 545 14.97 1.50 26.87
N LYS A 546 13.70 1.55 27.27
CA LYS A 546 12.98 2.81 27.48
C LYS A 546 12.91 3.12 28.96
N LEU A 547 13.32 4.33 29.33
CA LEU A 547 13.25 4.84 30.69
C LEU A 547 12.48 6.17 30.72
N PRO A 548 11.84 6.51 31.82
CA PRO A 548 11.26 7.84 31.97
C PRO A 548 12.37 8.90 31.95
N LEU A 549 12.13 10.00 31.26
CA LEU A 549 13.06 11.13 31.22
C LEU A 549 12.92 11.92 32.53
N LEU A 550 13.84 11.70 33.44
CA LEU A 550 13.88 12.31 34.78
C LEU A 550 15.20 13.04 35.01
N SER A 551 15.14 14.26 35.52
CA SER A 551 16.32 14.93 36.07
C SER A 551 16.85 14.22 37.32
N LYS A 552 18.05 14.56 37.77
CA LYS A 552 18.64 14.02 38.99
C LYS A 552 17.68 14.17 40.21
N THR A 553 17.09 15.34 40.39
CA THR A 553 16.11 15.62 41.44
C THR A 553 14.83 14.80 41.25
N GLU A 554 14.34 14.68 40.01
CA GLU A 554 13.13 13.89 39.73
C GLU A 554 13.36 12.40 39.97
N ARG A 555 14.57 11.86 39.78
CA ARG A 555 14.95 10.48 40.15
C ARG A 555 14.93 10.28 41.66
N GLN A 556 15.53 11.18 42.41
CA GLN A 556 15.46 11.13 43.89
C GLN A 556 14.01 11.14 44.40
N ILE A 557 13.15 11.95 43.80
CA ILE A 557 11.72 11.95 44.09
C ILE A 557 11.08 10.61 43.71
N LYS A 558 11.45 10.02 42.58
CA LYS A 558 10.98 8.69 42.13
C LYS A 558 11.33 7.62 43.17
N ASP A 559 12.59 7.58 43.63
CA ASP A 559 13.05 6.59 44.60
C ASP A 559 12.22 6.66 45.88
N LEU A 560 11.93 7.87 46.40
CA LEU A 560 11.06 8.06 47.56
C LEU A 560 9.58 7.69 47.27
N ILE A 561 9.12 7.82 46.06
CA ILE A 561 7.79 7.33 45.63
C ILE A 561 7.77 5.79 45.62
N ASP A 562 8.82 5.17 45.09
CA ASP A 562 8.96 3.71 45.05
C ASP A 562 9.08 3.10 46.47
N ASP A 563 9.71 3.82 47.39
CA ASP A 563 9.75 3.50 48.82
C ASP A 563 8.39 3.70 49.53
N GLY A 564 7.34 4.08 48.81
CA GLY A 564 5.97 4.22 49.34
C GLY A 564 5.71 5.51 50.11
N MET A 565 6.60 6.50 50.04
CA MET A 565 6.41 7.77 50.74
C MET A 565 5.27 8.60 50.17
N SER A 566 4.49 9.23 51.05
CA SER A 566 3.42 10.14 50.62
C SER A 566 3.99 11.44 50.03
N VAL A 567 3.20 12.14 49.21
CA VAL A 567 3.58 13.46 48.66
C VAL A 567 3.99 14.44 49.76
N LYS A 568 3.31 14.41 50.92
CA LYS A 568 3.59 15.27 52.05
C LYS A 568 4.95 14.94 52.69
N ASP A 569 5.25 13.65 52.83
CA ASP A 569 6.50 13.19 53.44
C ASP A 569 7.69 13.43 52.52
N ILE A 570 7.53 13.27 51.17
CA ILE A 570 8.57 13.60 50.21
C ILE A 570 8.93 15.09 50.24
N VAL A 571 7.93 15.97 50.31
CA VAL A 571 8.16 17.42 50.44
C VAL A 571 8.83 17.76 51.77
N ALA A 572 8.42 17.10 52.87
CA ALA A 572 9.05 17.27 54.20
C ALA A 572 10.51 16.78 54.19
N HIS A 573 10.79 15.64 53.54
CA HIS A 573 12.15 15.10 53.38
C HIS A 573 13.07 16.10 52.65
N GLY A 574 12.59 16.69 51.52
CA GLY A 574 13.34 17.69 50.76
C GLY A 574 13.68 18.93 51.63
N LYS A 575 12.70 19.41 52.39
CA LYS A 575 12.92 20.55 53.32
C LYS A 575 13.93 20.23 54.42
N ALA A 576 13.81 19.05 55.03
CA ALA A 576 14.70 18.63 56.11
C ALA A 576 16.15 18.42 55.68
N LYS A 577 16.38 18.10 54.38
CA LYS A 577 17.70 17.90 53.78
C LYS A 577 18.18 19.08 52.92
N GLU A 578 17.46 20.19 52.95
CA GLU A 578 17.75 21.39 52.16
C GLU A 578 17.94 21.10 50.64
N LEU A 579 17.12 20.18 50.11
CA LEU A 579 17.18 19.78 48.69
C LEU A 579 16.28 20.65 47.83
N ASP A 580 16.85 21.21 46.79
CA ASP A 580 16.10 21.98 45.81
C ASP A 580 15.18 21.10 44.97
N GLY A 581 14.05 21.67 44.56
CA GLY A 581 13.12 21.02 43.64
C GLY A 581 12.13 20.03 44.28
N PHE A 582 12.13 19.80 45.57
CA PHE A 582 11.19 18.92 46.29
C PHE A 582 9.84 19.60 46.61
N SER A 583 9.31 20.35 45.68
CA SER A 583 7.99 20.98 45.84
C SER A 583 6.85 19.99 45.56
N LYS A 584 5.67 20.24 46.16
CA LYS A 584 4.45 19.47 45.91
C LYS A 584 4.14 19.37 44.41
N ALA A 585 4.30 20.48 43.68
CA ALA A 585 4.07 20.52 42.24
C ALA A 585 5.03 19.59 41.48
N ASN A 586 6.32 19.58 41.85
CA ASN A 586 7.30 18.72 41.20
C ASN A 586 7.08 17.24 41.51
N VAL A 587 6.71 16.89 42.75
CA VAL A 587 6.37 15.52 43.13
C VAL A 587 5.17 15.01 42.32
N HIS A 588 4.13 15.82 42.13
CA HIS A 588 3.00 15.45 41.28
C HIS A 588 3.41 15.33 39.81
N LYS A 589 4.30 16.20 39.31
CA LYS A 589 4.84 16.12 37.93
C LYS A 589 5.59 14.79 37.73
N VAL A 590 6.39 14.36 38.69
CA VAL A 590 7.10 13.07 38.64
C VAL A 590 6.10 11.91 38.66
N LYS A 591 5.11 11.90 39.56
CA LYS A 591 4.05 10.90 39.58
C LYS A 591 3.34 10.78 38.22
N ASN A 592 3.02 11.91 37.58
CA ASN A 592 2.41 11.92 36.27
C ASN A 592 3.33 11.35 35.17
N LYS A 593 4.64 11.68 35.17
CA LYS A 593 5.64 11.08 34.26
C LYS A 593 5.76 9.56 34.41
N LEU A 594 5.56 9.07 35.67
CA LEU A 594 5.61 7.65 36.01
C LEU A 594 4.29 6.91 35.75
N GLY A 595 3.21 7.63 35.44
CA GLY A 595 1.88 7.04 35.29
C GLY A 595 1.25 6.59 36.61
N VAL A 596 1.78 7.06 37.77
CA VAL A 596 1.27 6.71 39.07
C VAL A 596 0.01 7.54 39.37
N LYS A 597 -1.16 6.87 39.50
CA LYS A 597 -2.44 7.53 39.81
C LYS A 597 -2.38 8.25 41.14
N ASN A 598 -2.89 9.47 41.19
CA ASN A 598 -3.06 10.21 42.43
C ASN A 598 -4.29 9.67 43.19
N ASP A 599 -4.09 9.08 44.39
CA ASP A 599 -5.12 8.42 45.19
C ASP A 599 -6.28 9.31 45.71
N LYS A 600 -6.47 10.52 45.22
CA LYS A 600 -7.49 11.46 45.74
C LYS A 600 -8.42 12.13 44.74
N THR A 601 -8.48 11.72 43.48
CA THR A 601 -9.39 12.36 42.51
C THR A 601 -10.56 11.50 42.01
N ASP A 602 -10.68 10.24 42.46
CA ASP A 602 -11.76 9.35 41.99
C ASP A 602 -13.10 9.50 42.77
N LYS A 603 -13.18 10.32 43.82
CA LYS A 603 -14.44 10.52 44.58
C LYS A 603 -15.32 11.67 44.04
N ASP A 604 -14.80 12.56 43.19
CA ASP A 604 -15.56 13.75 42.75
C ASP A 604 -15.97 13.73 41.25
N ARG A 605 -15.70 12.65 40.51
CA ARG A 605 -16.08 12.54 39.07
C ARG A 605 -17.24 11.58 38.76
N SER A 606 -17.87 10.98 39.77
CA SER A 606 -19.01 10.06 39.53
C SER A 606 -20.38 10.74 39.34
N SER A 607 -20.44 12.07 39.17
CA SER A 607 -21.72 12.77 39.04
C SER A 607 -21.83 13.77 37.88
N LYS A 608 -21.12 13.54 36.77
CA LYS A 608 -21.42 14.31 35.53
C LYS A 608 -20.98 13.52 34.29
N GLU A 609 -21.66 12.45 33.95
CA GLU A 609 -21.72 11.92 32.61
C GLU A 609 -23.12 12.23 32.05
N THR A 610 -23.20 13.19 31.18
CA THR A 610 -24.30 13.36 30.23
C THR A 610 -23.81 12.81 28.88
N PRO A 611 -24.59 11.95 28.22
CA PRO A 611 -24.19 11.33 26.96
C PRO A 611 -24.43 12.28 25.79
N TYR A 612 -23.46 12.33 24.85
CA TYR A 612 -23.69 12.75 23.48
C TYR A 612 -23.17 11.66 22.54
#